data_0024baece46c06757576d99a99b9819e
#
_entry.id   0024baece46c06757576d99a99b9819e
#
_cell.length_a   1.000
_cell.length_b   1.000
_cell.length_c   1.000
_cell.angle_alpha   90.00
_cell.angle_beta   90.00
_cell.angle_gamma   90.00
#
_symmetry.space_group_name_H-M   'P 1'
#
loop_
_entity.id
_entity.type
_entity.pdbx_description
1 polymer ?
#
loop_
_entity_poly.entity_id
_entity_poly.type
_entity_poly.pdbx_seq_one_letter_code
_entity_poly.pdbx_strand_id
1 'polypeptide(L)'
;MSNDRYTSPLSERYASKEMQYIFSPDKKFRTWRKLWIALAETEKELGLDITEEQIEELKAHADDINYDVAKEREKVVRHDVMSHVYAYGKQCPNAKGIIHLGATSCYVGDNTDIILMSEALEIVRKKLINVIAELAKFADAHKNLPTLAFTHFQPAQPTTVGKRATLWMQEFMMDLEDLEYVKGSLKLLGSKGTTGTQASFLELFDGDQETIDKIDPMIAKKMGFETCYPVSGQTYSRKVDTRVVNVLAGIAASAHKMSNDIRLLQHLKEIEEPFEKTQIGSSAMAYKRNPMRSERIASLSRYVMVDAMNPAITSATQWFERTLDDSANKRLSVPEGFLAIDGILDLCLNVVDGLVVYPKVIEKRLMSELPFMATENIMMDAVKAGGDIQELHERIRELSMEAGRNVKEKGLDNNLLELIAADPAFNLSLEELQKTMDPAKYVGRAPIQVDVYLKNVVNPVLEANKDILGVTAEINV
;
A
#
# COMPACT_ATOMS: atom_id res chain seq x y z
N MET A 1 11.41 0.16 29.08
CA MET A 1 11.64 1.48 28.42
C MET A 1 11.11 2.55 29.36
N SER A 2 11.74 3.69 29.41
CA SER A 2 11.30 4.82 30.26
C SER A 2 10.04 5.46 29.64
N ASN A 3 9.02 5.72 30.46
CA ASN A 3 7.76 6.34 30.02
C ASN A 3 7.82 7.88 30.02
N ASP A 4 9.01 8.45 30.20
CA ASP A 4 9.24 9.90 30.30
C ASP A 4 9.75 10.53 29.00
N ARG A 5 9.72 9.79 27.88
CA ARG A 5 10.18 10.25 26.57
C ARG A 5 9.14 9.98 25.49
N TYR A 6 9.14 10.87 24.51
CA TYR A 6 8.32 10.65 23.31
C TYR A 6 8.80 9.41 22.57
N THR A 7 7.85 8.55 22.17
CA THR A 7 8.04 7.42 21.28
C THR A 7 7.05 7.53 20.13
N SER A 8 7.47 7.11 18.92
CA SER A 8 6.61 7.22 17.75
C SER A 8 5.46 6.20 17.81
N PRO A 9 4.20 6.64 17.66
CA PRO A 9 3.06 5.72 17.56
C PRO A 9 3.20 4.72 16.41
N LEU A 10 3.92 5.08 15.36
CA LEU A 10 4.19 4.17 14.23
C LEU A 10 4.91 2.90 14.70
N SER A 11 5.91 3.03 15.56
CA SER A 11 6.67 1.90 16.11
C SER A 11 5.94 1.16 17.21
N GLU A 12 5.21 1.89 18.08
CA GLU A 12 4.57 1.26 19.24
C GLU A 12 3.23 0.60 18.93
N ARG A 13 2.49 1.14 17.97
CA ARG A 13 1.08 0.79 17.76
C ARG A 13 0.76 0.23 16.39
N TYR A 14 1.46 0.64 15.32
CA TYR A 14 0.97 0.42 13.97
C TYR A 14 1.84 -0.48 13.12
N ALA A 15 3.15 -0.28 13.09
CA ALA A 15 4.04 -1.06 12.26
C ALA A 15 4.34 -2.44 12.85
N SER A 16 4.48 -3.43 11.97
CA SER A 16 4.94 -4.77 12.34
C SER A 16 6.40 -4.76 12.83
N LYS A 17 6.76 -5.76 13.62
CA LYS A 17 8.15 -5.95 14.07
C LYS A 17 9.10 -6.17 12.89
N GLU A 18 8.64 -6.84 11.84
CA GLU A 18 9.41 -7.10 10.63
C GLU A 18 9.80 -5.79 9.94
N MET A 19 8.84 -4.89 9.70
CA MET A 19 9.13 -3.59 9.10
C MET A 19 10.01 -2.72 9.99
N GLN A 20 9.77 -2.71 11.30
CA GLN A 20 10.60 -1.99 12.25
C GLN A 20 12.06 -2.48 12.23
N TYR A 21 12.28 -3.80 12.09
CA TYR A 21 13.62 -4.35 12.00
C TYR A 21 14.37 -3.86 10.75
N ILE A 22 13.71 -3.74 9.60
CA ILE A 22 14.33 -3.22 8.36
C ILE A 22 15.01 -1.87 8.61
N PHE A 23 14.36 -0.98 9.34
CA PHE A 23 14.88 0.37 9.63
C PHE A 23 15.59 0.49 10.99
N SER A 24 15.90 -0.62 11.63
CA SER A 24 16.61 -0.64 12.90
C SER A 24 18.10 -0.34 12.74
N PRO A 25 18.77 0.17 13.78
CA PRO A 25 20.22 0.29 13.80
C PRO A 25 20.94 -1.04 13.51
N ASP A 26 20.45 -2.15 14.05
CA ASP A 26 21.05 -3.48 13.81
C ASP A 26 21.08 -3.83 12.33
N LYS A 27 19.95 -3.71 11.64
CA LYS A 27 19.88 -4.00 10.21
C LYS A 27 20.78 -3.06 9.41
N LYS A 28 20.75 -1.76 9.73
CA LYS A 28 21.56 -0.73 9.08
C LYS A 28 23.05 -1.05 9.18
N PHE A 29 23.56 -1.23 10.39
CA PHE A 29 25.01 -1.36 10.60
C PHE A 29 25.56 -2.74 10.22
N ARG A 30 24.77 -3.79 10.32
CA ARG A 30 25.10 -5.10 9.73
C ARG A 30 25.20 -5.02 8.20
N THR A 31 24.34 -4.26 7.56
CA THR A 31 24.39 -4.02 6.11
C THR A 31 25.64 -3.22 5.73
N TRP A 32 26.06 -2.23 6.54
CA TRP A 32 27.33 -1.54 6.34
C TRP A 32 28.53 -2.50 6.36
N ARG A 33 28.58 -3.41 7.33
CA ARG A 33 29.65 -4.41 7.40
C ARG A 33 29.65 -5.36 6.21
N LYS A 34 28.49 -5.80 5.75
CA LYS A 34 28.37 -6.61 4.53
C LYS A 34 28.90 -5.86 3.30
N LEU A 35 28.60 -4.57 3.19
CA LEU A 35 29.12 -3.73 2.11
C LEU A 35 30.64 -3.56 2.19
N TRP A 36 31.23 -3.37 3.36
CA TRP A 36 32.68 -3.34 3.51
C TRP A 36 33.34 -4.68 3.19
N ILE A 37 32.73 -5.79 3.55
CA ILE A 37 33.20 -7.13 3.16
C ILE A 37 33.11 -7.29 1.63
N ALA A 38 32.02 -6.94 1.02
CA ALA A 38 31.85 -7.01 -0.44
C ALA A 38 32.87 -6.14 -1.18
N LEU A 39 33.17 -4.95 -0.66
CA LEU A 39 34.22 -4.07 -1.20
C LEU A 39 35.59 -4.74 -1.10
N ALA A 40 35.99 -5.19 0.09
CA ALA A 40 37.31 -5.80 0.33
C ALA A 40 37.51 -7.10 -0.50
N GLU A 41 36.47 -7.93 -0.60
CA GLU A 41 36.49 -9.11 -1.48
C GLU A 41 36.69 -8.72 -2.95
N THR A 42 35.96 -7.70 -3.40
CA THR A 42 36.04 -7.20 -4.78
C THR A 42 37.45 -6.65 -5.08
N GLU A 43 38.00 -5.85 -4.19
CA GLU A 43 39.34 -5.28 -4.29
C GLU A 43 40.42 -6.37 -4.33
N LYS A 44 40.30 -7.41 -3.48
CA LYS A 44 41.15 -8.58 -3.49
C LYS A 44 41.10 -9.34 -4.82
N GLU A 45 39.87 -9.64 -5.29
CA GLU A 45 39.64 -10.36 -6.55
C GLU A 45 40.20 -9.58 -7.77
N LEU A 46 40.26 -8.27 -7.67
CA LEU A 46 40.82 -7.38 -8.70
C LEU A 46 42.33 -7.12 -8.56
N GLY A 47 42.98 -7.70 -7.53
CA GLY A 47 44.44 -7.75 -7.44
C GLY A 47 45.06 -6.84 -6.39
N LEU A 48 44.30 -6.17 -5.52
CA LEU A 48 44.91 -5.47 -4.39
C LEU A 48 45.44 -6.47 -3.35
N ASP A 49 46.48 -6.07 -2.63
CA ASP A 49 47.14 -6.87 -1.61
C ASP A 49 46.28 -6.97 -0.33
N ILE A 50 45.24 -7.78 -0.43
CA ILE A 50 44.29 -8.10 0.65
C ILE A 50 44.34 -9.61 0.88
N THR A 51 44.59 -10.04 2.11
CA THR A 51 44.73 -11.46 2.43
C THR A 51 43.38 -12.12 2.74
N GLU A 52 43.35 -13.47 2.62
CA GLU A 52 42.15 -14.23 3.00
C GLU A 52 41.85 -14.09 4.50
N GLU A 53 42.90 -14.08 5.33
CA GLU A 53 42.80 -13.91 6.77
C GLU A 53 42.09 -12.59 7.14
N GLN A 54 42.38 -11.49 6.42
CA GLN A 54 41.71 -10.21 6.61
C GLN A 54 40.21 -10.29 6.27
N ILE A 55 39.89 -10.94 5.16
CA ILE A 55 38.49 -11.14 4.76
C ILE A 55 37.74 -11.99 5.79
N GLU A 56 38.30 -13.10 6.24
CA GLU A 56 37.68 -13.98 7.24
C GLU A 56 37.53 -13.29 8.61
N GLU A 57 38.47 -12.45 9.00
CA GLU A 57 38.37 -11.63 10.21
C GLU A 57 37.20 -10.65 10.11
N LEU A 58 37.00 -9.99 8.97
CA LEU A 58 35.82 -9.11 8.73
C LEU A 58 34.50 -9.91 8.80
N LYS A 59 34.46 -11.07 8.15
CA LYS A 59 33.26 -11.93 8.17
C LYS A 59 32.90 -12.41 9.58
N ALA A 60 33.90 -12.78 10.37
CA ALA A 60 33.70 -13.25 11.74
C ALA A 60 33.01 -12.21 12.63
N HIS A 61 33.18 -10.92 12.33
CA HIS A 61 32.59 -9.81 13.08
C HIS A 61 31.52 -9.03 12.27
N ALA A 62 30.89 -9.66 11.30
CA ALA A 62 29.87 -9.00 10.47
C ALA A 62 28.63 -8.58 11.27
N ASP A 63 28.28 -9.33 12.30
CA ASP A 63 26.99 -9.20 13.00
C ASP A 63 27.10 -8.70 14.45
N ASP A 64 28.26 -8.77 15.09
CA ASP A 64 28.47 -8.40 16.49
C ASP A 64 28.93 -6.94 16.65
N ILE A 65 28.06 -6.01 16.37
CA ILE A 65 28.39 -4.58 16.37
C ILE A 65 28.63 -4.05 17.79
N ASN A 66 29.80 -3.44 18.00
CA ASN A 66 30.12 -2.76 19.26
C ASN A 66 29.63 -1.31 19.23
N TYR A 67 28.36 -1.13 19.62
CA TYR A 67 27.70 0.17 19.64
C TYR A 67 28.34 1.17 20.59
N ASP A 68 28.85 0.70 21.74
CA ASP A 68 29.41 1.60 22.76
C ASP A 68 30.70 2.24 22.25
N VAL A 69 31.58 1.44 21.62
CA VAL A 69 32.82 1.96 21.00
C VAL A 69 32.49 2.93 19.86
N ALA A 70 31.52 2.60 19.03
CA ALA A 70 31.10 3.49 17.93
C ALA A 70 30.55 4.83 18.46
N LYS A 71 29.67 4.81 19.45
CA LYS A 71 29.08 6.01 20.07
C LYS A 71 30.13 6.89 20.74
N GLU A 72 31.03 6.29 21.53
CA GLU A 72 32.12 7.07 22.19
C GLU A 72 33.04 7.70 21.15
N ARG A 73 33.37 6.98 20.07
CA ARG A 73 34.17 7.55 18.99
C ARG A 73 33.45 8.69 18.28
N GLU A 74 32.15 8.56 18.02
CA GLU A 74 31.35 9.58 17.34
C GLU A 74 31.28 10.89 18.14
N LYS A 75 31.23 10.82 19.47
CA LYS A 75 31.30 12.03 20.31
C LYS A 75 32.57 12.85 20.07
N VAL A 76 33.66 12.19 19.70
CA VAL A 76 34.97 12.83 19.43
C VAL A 76 35.05 13.32 18.00
N VAL A 77 34.77 12.45 17.02
CA VAL A 77 35.03 12.75 15.59
C VAL A 77 33.85 13.35 14.86
N ARG A 78 32.65 13.32 15.47
CA ARG A 78 31.40 13.87 14.91
C ARG A 78 31.07 13.31 13.51
N HIS A 79 31.39 12.02 13.29
CA HIS A 79 31.21 11.35 12.02
C HIS A 79 30.83 9.87 12.25
N ASP A 80 29.59 9.50 11.90
CA ASP A 80 29.02 8.17 12.16
C ASP A 80 29.76 7.04 11.41
N VAL A 81 29.97 7.19 10.11
CA VAL A 81 30.62 6.15 9.30
C VAL A 81 32.05 5.89 9.80
N MET A 82 32.86 6.94 10.02
CA MET A 82 34.21 6.78 10.52
C MET A 82 34.25 6.21 11.95
N SER A 83 33.25 6.45 12.74
CA SER A 83 33.11 5.87 14.08
C SER A 83 32.85 4.36 14.02
N HIS A 84 32.04 3.91 13.07
CA HIS A 84 31.81 2.49 12.81
C HIS A 84 33.00 1.81 12.13
N VAL A 85 33.73 2.47 11.24
CA VAL A 85 35.04 1.97 10.71
C VAL A 85 36.01 1.73 11.86
N TYR A 86 36.13 2.69 12.78
CA TYR A 86 36.98 2.55 13.96
C TYR A 86 36.56 1.38 14.87
N ALA A 87 35.24 1.28 15.18
CA ALA A 87 34.74 0.20 16.01
C ALA A 87 34.96 -1.19 15.37
N TYR A 88 34.77 -1.29 14.07
CA TYR A 88 35.00 -2.51 13.31
C TYR A 88 36.49 -2.86 13.29
N GLY A 89 37.38 -1.87 13.05
CA GLY A 89 38.81 -2.05 13.07
C GLY A 89 39.36 -2.47 14.43
N LYS A 90 38.71 -2.11 15.54
CA LYS A 90 39.09 -2.62 16.87
C LYS A 90 38.80 -4.11 17.04
N GLN A 91 37.73 -4.61 16.41
CA GLN A 91 37.41 -6.03 16.41
C GLN A 91 38.27 -6.81 15.39
N CYS A 92 38.72 -6.13 14.33
CA CYS A 92 39.46 -6.71 13.21
C CYS A 92 40.84 -6.06 13.08
N PRO A 93 41.78 -6.30 14.01
CA PRO A 93 43.07 -5.60 14.04
C PRO A 93 43.95 -5.86 12.80
N ASN A 94 43.85 -7.04 12.17
CA ASN A 94 44.60 -7.37 10.95
C ASN A 94 43.99 -6.72 9.71
N ALA A 95 42.66 -6.60 9.69
CA ALA A 95 41.92 -6.04 8.55
C ALA A 95 41.64 -4.52 8.67
N LYS A 96 41.93 -3.87 9.78
CA LYS A 96 41.63 -2.46 10.03
C LYS A 96 42.06 -1.50 8.92
N GLY A 97 43.16 -1.79 8.24
CA GLY A 97 43.75 -0.95 7.20
C GLY A 97 43.01 -1.03 5.86
N ILE A 98 42.19 -2.04 5.65
CA ILE A 98 41.45 -2.25 4.41
C ILE A 98 39.96 -1.95 4.53
N ILE A 99 39.45 -1.67 5.73
CA ILE A 99 38.05 -1.29 5.90
C ILE A 99 37.82 0.05 5.22
N HIS A 100 36.81 0.11 4.31
CA HIS A 100 36.44 1.35 3.64
C HIS A 100 37.51 1.89 2.66
N LEU A 101 38.39 1.05 2.15
CA LEU A 101 39.45 1.45 1.25
C LEU A 101 38.90 2.04 -0.04
N GLY A 102 39.37 3.23 -0.44
CA GLY A 102 38.93 3.95 -1.61
C GLY A 102 37.48 4.51 -1.56
N ALA A 103 36.69 4.09 -0.59
CA ALA A 103 35.28 4.48 -0.50
C ALA A 103 35.07 5.79 0.25
N THR A 104 33.89 6.36 0.08
CA THR A 104 33.36 7.48 0.87
C THR A 104 32.14 7.05 1.70
N SER A 105 31.71 7.89 2.63
CA SER A 105 30.60 7.58 3.54
C SER A 105 29.33 7.15 2.82
N CYS A 106 29.03 7.73 1.66
CA CYS A 106 27.85 7.38 0.88
C CYS A 106 27.90 5.97 0.27
N TYR A 107 29.08 5.35 0.19
CA TYR A 107 29.17 3.95 -0.21
C TYR A 107 28.33 3.05 0.71
N VAL A 108 28.52 3.12 2.00
CA VAL A 108 27.71 2.33 2.94
C VAL A 108 26.35 2.95 3.18
N GLY A 109 26.24 4.26 3.30
CA GLY A 109 24.96 4.93 3.58
C GLY A 109 23.94 4.74 2.47
N ASP A 110 24.30 5.11 1.26
CA ASP A 110 23.37 5.11 0.11
C ASP A 110 23.05 3.70 -0.40
N ASN A 111 24.06 2.82 -0.49
CA ASN A 111 23.80 1.43 -0.88
C ASN A 111 22.90 0.73 0.15
N THR A 112 23.13 0.96 1.44
CA THR A 112 22.23 0.44 2.50
C THR A 112 20.81 0.94 2.34
N ASP A 113 20.61 2.22 2.12
CA ASP A 113 19.26 2.78 1.97
C ASP A 113 18.50 2.14 0.80
N ILE A 114 19.14 1.87 -0.32
CA ILE A 114 18.52 1.15 -1.45
C ILE A 114 18.19 -0.30 -1.06
N ILE A 115 19.10 -1.00 -0.39
CA ILE A 115 18.87 -2.37 0.07
C ILE A 115 17.66 -2.42 1.02
N LEU A 116 17.61 -1.52 2.00
CA LEU A 116 16.52 -1.48 2.97
C LEU A 116 15.18 -1.12 2.30
N MET A 117 15.17 -0.16 1.38
CA MET A 117 13.97 0.17 0.59
C MET A 117 13.50 -1.03 -0.24
N SER A 118 14.41 -1.76 -0.86
CA SER A 118 14.07 -2.95 -1.65
C SER A 118 13.44 -4.05 -0.79
N GLU A 119 14.03 -4.33 0.39
CA GLU A 119 13.50 -5.32 1.33
C GLU A 119 12.15 -4.85 1.92
N ALA A 120 12.01 -3.58 2.26
CA ALA A 120 10.76 -3.01 2.77
C ALA A 120 9.64 -3.05 1.71
N LEU A 121 9.96 -2.76 0.44
CA LEU A 121 9.01 -2.90 -0.67
C LEU A 121 8.54 -4.35 -0.84
N GLU A 122 9.38 -5.34 -0.55
CA GLU A 122 8.95 -6.75 -0.59
C GLU A 122 7.94 -7.08 0.50
N ILE A 123 8.11 -6.53 1.71
CA ILE A 123 7.10 -6.66 2.78
C ILE A 123 5.78 -6.01 2.36
N VAL A 124 5.84 -4.80 1.81
CA VAL A 124 4.66 -4.08 1.30
C VAL A 124 3.98 -4.87 0.18
N ARG A 125 4.77 -5.38 -0.77
CA ARG A 125 4.29 -6.23 -1.88
C ARG A 125 3.53 -7.46 -1.37
N LYS A 126 4.12 -8.19 -0.44
CA LYS A 126 3.51 -9.38 0.16
C LYS A 126 2.16 -9.05 0.82
N LYS A 127 2.10 -8.00 1.61
CA LYS A 127 0.86 -7.57 2.27
C LYS A 127 -0.19 -7.08 1.27
N LEU A 128 0.21 -6.31 0.27
CA LEU A 128 -0.69 -5.81 -0.78
C LEU A 128 -1.33 -6.95 -1.57
N ILE A 129 -0.55 -7.96 -1.97
CA ILE A 129 -1.06 -9.16 -2.65
C ILE A 129 -2.07 -9.90 -1.76
N ASN A 130 -1.83 -9.99 -0.46
CA ASN A 130 -2.76 -10.62 0.46
C ASN A 130 -4.06 -9.81 0.64
N VAL A 131 -3.99 -8.48 0.66
CA VAL A 131 -5.20 -7.62 0.63
C VAL A 131 -6.03 -7.90 -0.64
N ILE A 132 -5.37 -7.96 -1.79
CA ILE A 132 -6.02 -8.31 -3.07
C ILE A 132 -6.66 -9.70 -3.00
N ALA A 133 -5.97 -10.69 -2.41
CA ALA A 133 -6.50 -12.04 -2.25
C ALA A 133 -7.77 -12.09 -1.38
N GLU A 134 -7.79 -11.38 -0.27
CA GLU A 134 -8.98 -11.31 0.59
C GLU A 134 -10.13 -10.55 -0.09
N LEU A 135 -9.84 -9.47 -0.82
CA LEU A 135 -10.84 -8.77 -1.64
C LEU A 135 -11.41 -9.68 -2.74
N ALA A 136 -10.57 -10.52 -3.35
CA ALA A 136 -11.01 -11.48 -4.38
C ALA A 136 -12.00 -12.50 -3.80
N LYS A 137 -11.73 -13.05 -2.62
CA LYS A 137 -12.63 -13.96 -1.90
C LYS A 137 -13.97 -13.25 -1.59
N PHE A 138 -13.90 -12.04 -1.06
CA PHE A 138 -15.08 -11.24 -0.73
C PHE A 138 -15.92 -10.92 -1.98
N ALA A 139 -15.28 -10.51 -3.07
CA ALA A 139 -15.96 -10.18 -4.33
C ALA A 139 -16.65 -11.42 -4.93
N ASP A 140 -15.98 -12.58 -4.94
CA ASP A 140 -16.57 -13.83 -5.43
C ASP A 140 -17.76 -14.29 -4.59
N ALA A 141 -17.63 -14.22 -3.26
CA ALA A 141 -18.71 -14.62 -2.34
C ALA A 141 -19.98 -13.76 -2.48
N HIS A 142 -19.83 -12.50 -2.87
CA HIS A 142 -20.92 -11.52 -2.94
C HIS A 142 -21.24 -11.01 -4.36
N LYS A 143 -20.74 -11.67 -5.40
CA LYS A 143 -20.93 -11.24 -6.79
C LYS A 143 -22.39 -11.24 -7.25
N ASN A 144 -23.24 -12.07 -6.63
CA ASN A 144 -24.64 -12.19 -6.95
C ASN A 144 -25.58 -11.45 -5.97
N LEU A 145 -25.05 -10.73 -4.98
CA LEU A 145 -25.84 -10.00 -4.02
C LEU A 145 -26.15 -8.58 -4.54
N PRO A 146 -27.38 -8.31 -5.01
CA PRO A 146 -27.76 -6.97 -5.47
C PRO A 146 -27.70 -5.96 -4.34
N THR A 147 -27.24 -4.76 -4.66
CA THR A 147 -27.21 -3.62 -3.75
C THR A 147 -27.47 -2.33 -4.52
N LEU A 148 -27.99 -1.33 -3.82
CA LEU A 148 -28.19 -0.01 -4.38
C LEU A 148 -26.82 0.63 -4.67
N ALA A 149 -26.59 1.07 -5.91
CA ALA A 149 -25.44 1.88 -6.23
C ALA A 149 -25.72 3.37 -5.99
N PHE A 150 -24.66 4.13 -5.83
CA PHE A 150 -24.71 5.57 -5.63
C PHE A 150 -23.82 6.29 -6.62
N THR A 151 -24.37 7.32 -7.26
CA THR A 151 -23.60 8.35 -7.97
C THR A 151 -23.94 9.69 -7.34
N HIS A 152 -22.95 10.56 -7.14
CA HIS A 152 -23.15 11.80 -6.37
C HIS A 152 -23.72 11.56 -4.96
N PHE A 153 -23.49 10.39 -4.43
CA PHE A 153 -24.08 9.85 -3.20
C PHE A 153 -25.61 9.84 -3.21
N GLN A 154 -26.22 9.80 -4.39
CA GLN A 154 -27.65 9.61 -4.59
C GLN A 154 -27.95 8.21 -5.13
N PRO A 155 -29.10 7.63 -4.80
CA PRO A 155 -29.51 6.34 -5.35
C PRO A 155 -29.43 6.31 -6.88
N ALA A 156 -28.80 5.27 -7.39
CA ALA A 156 -28.63 5.01 -8.81
C ALA A 156 -29.00 3.56 -9.14
N GLN A 157 -28.81 3.14 -10.39
CA GLN A 157 -29.12 1.76 -10.78
C GLN A 157 -28.39 0.75 -9.89
N PRO A 158 -28.99 -0.42 -9.60
CA PRO A 158 -28.38 -1.46 -8.79
C PRO A 158 -27.06 -1.98 -9.37
N THR A 159 -26.20 -2.39 -8.47
CA THR A 159 -24.99 -3.18 -8.73
C THR A 159 -25.00 -4.41 -7.83
N THR A 160 -23.85 -5.08 -7.66
CA THR A 160 -23.70 -6.10 -6.62
C THR A 160 -22.60 -5.72 -5.62
N VAL A 161 -22.68 -6.27 -4.42
CA VAL A 161 -21.69 -6.08 -3.37
C VAL A 161 -20.31 -6.53 -3.86
N GLY A 162 -20.23 -7.67 -4.52
CA GLY A 162 -18.98 -8.17 -5.09
C GLY A 162 -18.43 -7.26 -6.21
N LYS A 163 -19.28 -6.71 -7.06
CA LYS A 163 -18.86 -5.78 -8.11
C LYS A 163 -18.28 -4.50 -7.50
N ARG A 164 -18.88 -3.97 -6.44
CA ARG A 164 -18.32 -2.81 -5.72
C ARG A 164 -16.92 -3.11 -5.19
N ALA A 165 -16.69 -4.28 -4.61
CA ALA A 165 -15.38 -4.69 -4.11
C ALA A 165 -14.32 -4.77 -5.22
N THR A 166 -14.68 -5.09 -6.46
CA THR A 166 -13.73 -5.07 -7.58
C THR A 166 -13.20 -3.68 -7.90
N LEU A 167 -13.91 -2.62 -7.56
CA LEU A 167 -13.43 -1.25 -7.73
C LEU A 167 -12.27 -0.96 -6.78
N TRP A 168 -12.36 -1.38 -5.52
CA TRP A 168 -11.25 -1.27 -4.56
C TRP A 168 -10.06 -2.14 -4.99
N MET A 169 -10.35 -3.35 -5.42
CA MET A 169 -9.33 -4.31 -5.87
C MET A 169 -8.56 -3.81 -7.08
N GLN A 170 -9.24 -3.19 -8.03
CA GLN A 170 -8.62 -2.62 -9.23
C GLN A 170 -7.58 -1.55 -8.89
N GLU A 171 -7.87 -0.67 -7.93
CA GLU A 171 -6.94 0.35 -7.49
C GLU A 171 -5.67 -0.28 -6.85
N PHE A 172 -5.84 -1.27 -5.99
CA PHE A 172 -4.70 -2.01 -5.43
C PHE A 172 -3.91 -2.81 -6.48
N MET A 173 -4.56 -3.31 -7.53
CA MET A 173 -3.86 -3.95 -8.66
C MET A 173 -2.99 -2.95 -9.43
N MET A 174 -3.46 -1.72 -9.66
CA MET A 174 -2.66 -0.65 -10.25
C MET A 174 -1.47 -0.28 -9.35
N ASP A 175 -1.69 -0.19 -8.05
CA ASP A 175 -0.61 0.05 -7.09
C ASP A 175 0.44 -1.08 -7.09
N LEU A 176 0.01 -2.32 -7.27
CA LEU A 176 0.93 -3.47 -7.38
C LEU A 176 1.81 -3.37 -8.63
N GLU A 177 1.23 -2.97 -9.77
CA GLU A 177 1.99 -2.72 -11.02
C GLU A 177 3.06 -1.65 -10.81
N ASP A 178 2.70 -0.52 -10.19
CA ASP A 178 3.64 0.56 -9.88
C ASP A 178 4.73 0.10 -8.91
N LEU A 179 4.38 -0.67 -7.88
CA LEU A 179 5.34 -1.23 -6.92
C LEU A 179 6.33 -2.17 -7.59
N GLU A 180 5.85 -3.10 -8.40
CA GLU A 180 6.71 -4.05 -9.15
C GLU A 180 7.67 -3.31 -10.08
N TYR A 181 7.19 -2.30 -10.79
CA TYR A 181 8.01 -1.50 -11.67
C TYR A 181 9.10 -0.73 -10.89
N VAL A 182 8.74 -0.06 -9.80
CA VAL A 182 9.71 0.72 -9.01
C VAL A 182 10.71 -0.20 -8.34
N LYS A 183 10.26 -1.29 -7.70
CA LYS A 183 11.13 -2.28 -7.05
C LYS A 183 12.12 -2.89 -8.03
N GLY A 184 11.66 -3.31 -9.21
CA GLY A 184 12.49 -3.87 -10.26
C GLY A 184 13.46 -2.87 -10.90
N SER A 185 13.23 -1.58 -10.75
CA SER A 185 14.10 -0.52 -11.25
C SER A 185 15.22 -0.10 -10.30
N LEU A 186 15.19 -0.57 -9.05
CA LEU A 186 16.21 -0.19 -8.05
C LEU A 186 17.59 -0.75 -8.42
N LYS A 187 18.58 0.10 -8.31
CA LYS A 187 19.99 -0.22 -8.54
C LYS A 187 20.81 0.30 -7.38
N LEU A 188 21.92 -0.36 -7.08
CA LEU A 188 22.85 0.18 -6.09
C LEU A 188 23.53 1.45 -6.60
N LEU A 189 24.01 2.29 -5.68
CA LEU A 189 24.94 3.37 -6.00
C LEU A 189 26.24 2.81 -6.57
N GLY A 190 26.73 1.72 -5.99
CA GLY A 190 28.08 1.21 -6.22
C GLY A 190 29.12 1.96 -5.41
N SER A 191 30.36 1.88 -5.82
CA SER A 191 31.49 2.58 -5.21
C SER A 191 31.97 3.70 -6.13
N LYS A 192 31.33 4.87 -6.02
CA LYS A 192 31.51 6.01 -6.95
C LYS A 192 32.54 7.05 -6.48
N GLY A 193 32.85 7.08 -5.19
CA GLY A 193 33.76 8.06 -4.63
C GLY A 193 33.14 9.42 -4.33
N THR A 194 33.99 10.40 -4.06
CA THR A 194 33.60 11.70 -3.50
C THR A 194 32.65 12.51 -4.40
N THR A 195 32.86 12.45 -5.71
CA THR A 195 32.08 13.22 -6.69
C THR A 195 31.50 12.35 -7.80
N GLY A 196 31.51 11.04 -7.64
CA GLY A 196 30.99 10.08 -8.61
C GLY A 196 31.96 9.69 -9.71
N THR A 197 33.23 10.11 -9.62
CA THR A 197 34.23 9.91 -10.67
C THR A 197 35.10 8.67 -10.48
N GLN A 198 34.99 7.97 -9.35
CA GLN A 198 35.84 6.83 -8.96
C GLN A 198 37.33 7.14 -8.92
N ALA A 199 37.69 8.41 -8.74
CA ALA A 199 39.09 8.86 -8.80
C ALA A 199 40.01 8.11 -7.79
N SER A 200 39.54 7.83 -6.57
CA SER A 200 40.30 7.10 -5.57
C SER A 200 40.58 5.64 -5.99
N PHE A 201 39.62 5.00 -6.66
CA PHE A 201 39.82 3.65 -7.21
C PHE A 201 40.78 3.66 -8.41
N LEU A 202 40.65 4.68 -9.26
CA LEU A 202 41.59 4.84 -10.38
C LEU A 202 43.03 4.97 -9.91
N GLU A 203 43.26 5.67 -8.79
CA GLU A 203 44.57 5.76 -8.15
C GLU A 203 45.02 4.40 -7.56
N LEU A 204 44.10 3.69 -6.86
CA LEU A 204 44.41 2.39 -6.25
C LEU A 204 44.78 1.30 -7.28
N PHE A 205 44.28 1.42 -8.50
CA PHE A 205 44.53 0.46 -9.60
C PHE A 205 45.39 1.04 -10.72
N ASP A 206 46.27 2.00 -10.40
CA ASP A 206 47.28 2.56 -11.31
C ASP A 206 46.73 3.03 -12.67
N GLY A 207 45.51 3.54 -12.69
CA GLY A 207 44.86 4.06 -13.89
C GLY A 207 44.16 3.00 -14.77
N ASP A 208 44.07 1.75 -14.33
CA ASP A 208 43.44 0.67 -15.10
C ASP A 208 41.91 0.78 -15.16
N GLN A 209 41.43 1.39 -16.23
CA GLN A 209 40.00 1.62 -16.49
C GLN A 209 39.19 0.32 -16.58
N GLU A 210 39.74 -0.73 -17.21
CA GLU A 210 39.06 -2.01 -17.37
C GLU A 210 38.82 -2.70 -16.04
N THR A 211 39.72 -2.57 -15.09
CA THR A 211 39.57 -3.08 -13.74
C THR A 211 38.54 -2.28 -12.95
N ILE A 212 38.51 -0.94 -13.10
CA ILE A 212 37.54 -0.08 -12.44
C ILE A 212 36.12 -0.40 -12.90
N ASP A 213 35.91 -0.66 -14.19
CA ASP A 213 34.59 -1.02 -14.75
C ASP A 213 33.99 -2.28 -14.12
N LYS A 214 34.78 -3.14 -13.50
CA LYS A 214 34.34 -4.39 -12.84
C LYS A 214 33.88 -4.19 -11.40
N ILE A 215 34.26 -3.12 -10.73
CA ILE A 215 34.03 -2.91 -9.29
C ILE A 215 32.54 -2.92 -8.98
N ASP A 216 31.78 -2.05 -9.61
CA ASP A 216 30.35 -1.88 -9.34
C ASP A 216 29.52 -3.13 -9.66
N PRO A 217 29.69 -3.79 -10.82
CA PRO A 217 28.99 -5.04 -11.10
C PRO A 217 29.29 -6.16 -10.09
N MET A 218 30.53 -6.27 -9.63
CA MET A 218 30.94 -7.28 -8.65
C MET A 218 30.32 -7.00 -7.28
N ILE A 219 30.32 -5.76 -6.82
CA ILE A 219 29.67 -5.34 -5.57
C ILE A 219 28.16 -5.59 -5.67
N ALA A 220 27.51 -5.18 -6.77
CA ALA A 220 26.08 -5.39 -6.96
C ALA A 220 25.72 -6.87 -6.84
N LYS A 221 26.44 -7.75 -7.53
CA LYS A 221 26.21 -9.20 -7.48
C LYS A 221 26.36 -9.76 -6.06
N LYS A 222 27.40 -9.35 -5.33
CA LYS A 222 27.65 -9.79 -3.93
C LYS A 222 26.52 -9.35 -2.99
N MET A 223 25.88 -8.23 -3.29
CA MET A 223 24.76 -7.67 -2.50
C MET A 223 23.38 -8.08 -3.01
N GLY A 224 23.30 -8.97 -4.03
CA GLY A 224 22.02 -9.49 -4.56
C GLY A 224 21.29 -8.56 -5.51
N PHE A 225 22.01 -7.61 -6.15
CA PHE A 225 21.49 -6.72 -7.18
C PHE A 225 22.09 -7.03 -8.54
N GLU A 226 21.36 -6.71 -9.60
CA GLU A 226 21.85 -6.94 -10.96
C GLU A 226 22.95 -5.94 -11.36
N THR A 227 22.79 -4.67 -10.94
CA THR A 227 23.68 -3.60 -11.38
C THR A 227 23.66 -2.39 -10.45
N CYS A 228 24.57 -1.45 -10.71
CA CYS A 228 24.60 -0.13 -10.10
C CYS A 228 24.14 0.95 -11.09
N TYR A 229 23.83 2.14 -10.57
CA TYR A 229 23.60 3.30 -11.45
C TYR A 229 24.87 3.62 -12.24
N PRO A 230 24.77 3.82 -13.54
CA PRO A 230 25.95 4.02 -14.39
C PRO A 230 26.65 5.35 -14.11
N VAL A 231 25.91 6.36 -13.69
CA VAL A 231 26.44 7.67 -13.32
C VAL A 231 25.77 8.17 -12.04
N SER A 232 26.50 8.90 -11.23
CA SER A 232 26.02 9.56 -10.03
C SER A 232 26.93 10.72 -9.63
N GLY A 233 26.52 11.55 -8.70
CA GLY A 233 27.41 12.35 -7.88
C GLY A 233 28.02 11.50 -6.74
N GLN A 234 28.16 12.08 -5.56
CA GLN A 234 28.55 11.32 -4.36
C GLN A 234 27.42 10.35 -3.92
N THR A 235 26.18 10.68 -4.23
CA THR A 235 24.97 9.93 -3.86
C THR A 235 24.26 9.42 -5.10
N TYR A 236 23.36 8.42 -4.93
CA TYR A 236 22.37 8.16 -5.96
C TYR A 236 21.39 9.34 -6.05
N SER A 237 20.75 9.52 -7.20
CA SER A 237 19.73 10.57 -7.36
C SER A 237 18.62 10.43 -6.33
N ARG A 238 18.34 11.46 -5.54
CA ARG A 238 17.24 11.47 -4.57
C ARG A 238 15.86 11.32 -5.20
N LYS A 239 15.78 11.39 -6.52
CA LYS A 239 14.58 11.02 -7.27
C LYS A 239 14.17 9.55 -7.05
N VAL A 240 15.11 8.69 -6.69
CA VAL A 240 14.82 7.28 -6.33
C VAL A 240 13.92 7.23 -5.10
N ASP A 241 14.23 8.00 -4.06
CA ASP A 241 13.39 8.08 -2.86
C ASP A 241 11.99 8.61 -3.17
N THR A 242 11.90 9.62 -4.04
CA THR A 242 10.62 10.15 -4.54
C THR A 242 9.79 9.05 -5.21
N ARG A 243 10.40 8.25 -6.09
CA ARG A 243 9.70 7.16 -6.78
C ARG A 243 9.19 6.11 -5.80
N VAL A 244 10.01 5.73 -4.84
CA VAL A 244 9.64 4.74 -3.82
C VAL A 244 8.49 5.25 -2.94
N VAL A 245 8.61 6.44 -2.38
CA VAL A 245 7.57 6.95 -1.45
C VAL A 245 6.28 7.30 -2.19
N ASN A 246 6.34 7.67 -3.48
CA ASN A 246 5.14 7.85 -4.30
C ASN A 246 4.34 6.55 -4.48
N VAL A 247 5.00 5.40 -4.59
CA VAL A 247 4.30 4.10 -4.58
C VAL A 247 3.55 3.90 -3.27
N LEU A 248 4.18 4.21 -2.14
CA LEU A 248 3.53 4.12 -0.82
C LEU A 248 2.32 5.06 -0.74
N ALA A 249 2.45 6.28 -1.27
CA ALA A 249 1.35 7.25 -1.32
C ALA A 249 0.19 6.78 -2.23
N GLY A 250 0.48 6.12 -3.34
CA GLY A 250 -0.53 5.49 -4.20
C GLY A 250 -1.33 4.45 -3.45
N ILE A 251 -0.66 3.50 -2.80
CA ILE A 251 -1.31 2.46 -1.97
C ILE A 251 -2.14 3.11 -0.85
N ALA A 252 -1.60 4.13 -0.19
CA ALA A 252 -2.30 4.86 0.85
C ALA A 252 -3.58 5.54 0.32
N ALA A 253 -3.55 6.11 -0.88
CA ALA A 253 -4.73 6.72 -1.51
C ALA A 253 -5.81 5.67 -1.79
N SER A 254 -5.46 4.51 -2.33
CA SER A 254 -6.37 3.38 -2.57
C SER A 254 -6.99 2.85 -1.26
N ALA A 255 -6.16 2.67 -0.23
CA ALA A 255 -6.62 2.27 1.10
C ALA A 255 -7.57 3.31 1.73
N HIS A 256 -7.26 4.60 1.59
CA HIS A 256 -8.12 5.69 2.07
C HIS A 256 -9.48 5.66 1.38
N LYS A 257 -9.50 5.49 0.05
CA LYS A 257 -10.73 5.41 -0.74
C LYS A 257 -11.59 4.23 -0.29
N MET A 258 -11.03 3.03 -0.18
CA MET A 258 -11.75 1.86 0.32
C MET A 258 -12.30 2.08 1.73
N SER A 259 -11.50 2.63 2.64
CA SER A 259 -11.93 2.88 4.02
C SER A 259 -13.07 3.89 4.11
N ASN A 260 -13.11 4.89 3.24
CA ASN A 260 -14.24 5.84 3.17
C ASN A 260 -15.53 5.14 2.74
N ASP A 261 -15.48 4.29 1.70
CA ASP A 261 -16.65 3.53 1.25
C ASP A 261 -17.16 2.61 2.37
N ILE A 262 -16.29 1.91 3.07
CA ILE A 262 -16.68 1.04 4.20
C ILE A 262 -17.34 1.86 5.32
N ARG A 263 -16.81 3.02 5.66
CA ARG A 263 -17.42 3.91 6.67
C ARG A 263 -18.81 4.39 6.25
N LEU A 264 -19.02 4.73 4.99
CA LEU A 264 -20.31 5.11 4.44
C LEU A 264 -21.28 3.92 4.43
N LEU A 265 -20.81 2.73 4.05
CA LEU A 265 -21.62 1.51 4.08
C LEU A 265 -22.01 1.09 5.51
N GLN A 266 -21.13 1.31 6.47
CA GLN A 266 -21.42 1.07 7.89
C GLN A 266 -22.45 2.09 8.44
N HIS A 267 -22.39 3.35 8.01
CA HIS A 267 -23.41 4.34 8.29
C HIS A 267 -24.78 3.88 7.76
N LEU A 268 -24.82 3.30 6.57
CA LEU A 268 -26.03 2.72 5.97
C LEU A 268 -26.44 1.39 6.63
N LYS A 269 -25.65 0.84 7.53
CA LYS A 269 -25.83 -0.47 8.18
C LYS A 269 -25.88 -1.66 7.22
N GLU A 270 -25.27 -1.51 6.06
CA GLU A 270 -25.22 -2.53 5.02
C GLU A 270 -24.02 -3.45 5.16
N ILE A 271 -22.85 -2.89 5.48
CA ILE A 271 -21.60 -3.61 5.70
C ILE A 271 -20.90 -2.97 6.90
N GLU A 272 -20.32 -3.79 7.75
CA GLU A 272 -19.53 -3.34 8.91
C GLU A 272 -18.14 -3.95 8.91
N GLU A 273 -17.16 -3.20 9.41
CA GLU A 273 -15.86 -3.77 9.72
C GLU A 273 -15.95 -4.76 10.89
N PRO A 274 -14.97 -5.68 11.06
CA PRO A 274 -15.02 -6.65 12.14
C PRO A 274 -15.03 -5.98 13.52
N PHE A 275 -15.82 -6.56 14.43
CA PHE A 275 -15.95 -6.08 15.78
C PHE A 275 -15.78 -7.26 16.74
N GLU A 276 -14.81 -7.19 17.64
CA GLU A 276 -14.51 -8.26 18.58
C GLU A 276 -15.48 -8.29 19.75
N LYS A 277 -15.73 -9.49 20.30
CA LYS A 277 -16.72 -9.70 21.38
C LYS A 277 -16.45 -8.83 22.62
N THR A 278 -15.18 -8.55 22.90
CA THR A 278 -14.74 -7.77 24.07
C THR A 278 -14.44 -6.31 23.73
N GLN A 279 -14.56 -5.93 22.46
CA GLN A 279 -14.26 -4.58 22.00
C GLN A 279 -15.32 -3.59 22.51
N ILE A 280 -14.89 -2.43 23.01
CA ILE A 280 -15.75 -1.33 23.40
C ILE A 280 -15.79 -0.32 22.27
N GLY A 281 -16.97 -0.19 21.63
CA GLY A 281 -17.16 0.75 20.52
C GLY A 281 -17.46 2.19 20.96
N SER A 282 -17.98 2.37 22.17
CA SER A 282 -18.32 3.66 22.74
C SER A 282 -18.38 3.58 24.26
N SER A 283 -17.81 4.58 24.95
CA SER A 283 -17.88 4.69 26.42
C SER A 283 -19.28 5.06 26.93
N ALA A 284 -20.10 5.68 26.10
CA ALA A 284 -21.42 6.19 26.50
C ALA A 284 -22.59 5.35 25.96
N MET A 285 -22.43 4.71 24.81
CA MET A 285 -23.49 3.94 24.14
C MET A 285 -22.99 2.54 23.78
N ALA A 286 -23.28 1.56 24.61
CA ALA A 286 -22.75 0.20 24.47
C ALA A 286 -23.07 -0.48 23.14
N TYR A 287 -24.21 -0.16 22.52
CA TYR A 287 -24.62 -0.69 21.21
C TYR A 287 -23.82 -0.11 20.02
N LYS A 288 -23.23 1.07 20.18
CA LYS A 288 -22.60 1.81 19.10
C LYS A 288 -21.31 1.12 18.66
N ARG A 289 -21.25 0.76 17.37
CA ARG A 289 -20.06 0.22 16.72
C ARG A 289 -19.47 1.25 15.78
N ASN A 290 -18.32 1.81 16.16
CA ASN A 290 -17.62 2.78 15.34
C ASN A 290 -16.68 2.06 14.37
N PRO A 291 -16.53 2.53 13.12
CA PRO A 291 -15.58 1.97 12.15
C PRO A 291 -14.15 2.46 12.43
N MET A 292 -13.63 2.16 13.64
CA MET A 292 -12.36 2.72 14.13
C MET A 292 -11.15 2.27 13.33
N ARG A 293 -11.17 1.05 12.78
CA ARG A 293 -10.08 0.53 11.94
C ARG A 293 -10.05 1.25 10.60
N SER A 294 -11.20 1.43 9.97
CA SER A 294 -11.34 2.19 8.72
C SER A 294 -11.01 3.68 8.91
N GLU A 295 -11.37 4.27 10.05
CA GLU A 295 -10.96 5.64 10.41
C GLU A 295 -9.44 5.75 10.56
N ARG A 296 -8.80 4.76 11.16
CA ARG A 296 -7.35 4.68 11.32
C ARG A 296 -6.63 4.51 9.98
N ILE A 297 -7.14 3.64 9.09
CA ILE A 297 -6.64 3.54 7.71
C ILE A 297 -6.65 4.91 7.06
N ALA A 298 -7.77 5.62 7.10
CA ALA A 298 -7.90 6.96 6.50
C ALA A 298 -6.91 7.97 7.10
N SER A 299 -6.73 7.97 8.42
CA SER A 299 -5.85 8.92 9.09
C SER A 299 -4.36 8.66 8.80
N LEU A 300 -3.91 7.41 8.86
CA LEU A 300 -2.53 7.04 8.52
C LEU A 300 -2.25 7.26 7.03
N SER A 301 -3.23 7.02 6.16
CA SER A 301 -3.08 7.25 4.73
C SER A 301 -2.81 8.72 4.40
N ARG A 302 -3.46 9.66 5.07
CA ARG A 302 -3.16 11.10 4.90
C ARG A 302 -1.72 11.43 5.28
N TYR A 303 -1.21 10.80 6.33
CA TYR A 303 0.19 10.97 6.74
C TYR A 303 1.15 10.56 5.62
N VAL A 304 0.97 9.37 5.05
CA VAL A 304 1.82 8.86 3.95
C VAL A 304 1.74 9.74 2.70
N MET A 305 0.52 10.15 2.31
CA MET A 305 0.33 11.01 1.13
C MET A 305 1.03 12.38 1.27
N VAL A 306 0.98 12.97 2.46
CA VAL A 306 1.69 14.23 2.74
C VAL A 306 3.19 14.02 2.85
N ASP A 307 3.63 12.91 3.48
CA ASP A 307 5.04 12.56 3.61
C ASP A 307 5.74 12.41 2.24
N ALA A 308 5.03 11.97 1.21
CA ALA A 308 5.57 11.84 -0.15
C ALA A 308 6.07 13.18 -0.75
N MET A 309 5.67 14.30 -0.20
CA MET A 309 6.19 15.61 -0.60
C MET A 309 7.65 15.81 -0.12
N ASN A 310 8.04 15.22 0.99
CA ASN A 310 9.40 15.34 1.53
C ASN A 310 10.48 14.90 0.52
N PRO A 311 10.51 13.64 0.03
CA PRO A 311 11.52 13.22 -0.91
C PRO A 311 11.44 13.98 -2.26
N ALA A 312 10.26 14.39 -2.69
CA ALA A 312 10.08 15.18 -3.91
C ALA A 312 10.77 16.55 -3.82
N ILE A 313 10.56 17.27 -2.71
CA ILE A 313 11.19 18.56 -2.45
C ILE A 313 12.70 18.37 -2.24
N THR A 314 13.12 17.37 -1.47
CA THR A 314 14.53 17.05 -1.27
C THR A 314 15.24 16.79 -2.60
N SER A 315 14.64 16.00 -3.49
CA SER A 315 15.18 15.74 -4.83
C SER A 315 15.36 17.02 -5.65
N ALA A 316 14.37 17.92 -5.60
CA ALA A 316 14.36 19.16 -6.36
C ALA A 316 15.37 20.21 -5.85
N THR A 317 15.78 20.11 -4.60
CA THR A 317 16.66 21.08 -3.94
C THR A 317 18.10 20.60 -3.76
N GLN A 318 18.48 19.45 -4.30
CA GLN A 318 19.86 18.98 -4.28
C GLN A 318 20.77 19.87 -5.14
N TRP A 319 22.02 20.07 -4.69
CA TRP A 319 23.01 20.88 -5.37
C TRP A 319 24.17 20.07 -5.91
N PHE A 320 24.46 20.22 -7.18
CA PHE A 320 25.61 19.61 -7.85
C PHE A 320 25.79 18.13 -7.47
N GLU A 321 26.99 17.72 -7.05
CA GLU A 321 27.34 16.35 -6.72
C GLU A 321 26.92 15.93 -5.31
N ARG A 322 26.68 16.89 -4.41
CA ARG A 322 26.26 16.64 -3.04
C ARG A 322 25.79 17.89 -2.31
N THR A 323 24.66 17.80 -1.62
CA THR A 323 24.33 18.65 -0.47
C THR A 323 23.80 17.77 0.66
N LEU A 324 24.02 18.16 1.91
CA LEU A 324 23.71 17.32 3.08
C LEU A 324 22.28 17.54 3.64
N ASP A 325 21.52 18.48 3.12
CA ASP A 325 20.19 18.80 3.58
C ASP A 325 19.16 17.66 3.37
N ASP A 326 19.49 16.69 2.53
CA ASP A 326 18.74 15.47 2.34
C ASP A 326 18.74 14.56 3.58
N SER A 327 19.86 14.54 4.31
CA SER A 327 20.19 13.50 5.29
C SER A 327 19.17 13.40 6.44
N ALA A 328 18.90 14.50 7.12
CA ALA A 328 17.98 14.50 8.25
C ALA A 328 16.53 14.25 7.81
N ASN A 329 16.09 14.89 6.72
CA ASN A 329 14.74 14.69 6.16
C ASN A 329 14.52 13.23 5.73
N LYS A 330 15.44 12.65 4.99
CA LYS A 330 15.39 11.29 4.49
C LYS A 330 15.34 10.24 5.61
N ARG A 331 16.07 10.46 6.72
CA ARG A 331 16.08 9.57 7.88
C ARG A 331 14.73 9.48 8.59
N LEU A 332 13.86 10.48 8.39
CA LEU A 332 12.49 10.52 8.90
C LEU A 332 11.50 10.03 7.83
N SER A 333 11.48 10.72 6.70
CA SER A 333 10.43 10.56 5.69
C SER A 333 10.37 9.14 5.10
N VAL A 334 11.50 8.53 4.76
CA VAL A 334 11.49 7.20 4.15
C VAL A 334 11.09 6.11 5.15
N PRO A 335 11.73 5.96 6.32
CA PRO A 335 11.30 4.95 7.29
C PRO A 335 9.86 5.13 7.76
N GLU A 336 9.44 6.34 8.09
CA GLU A 336 8.10 6.58 8.60
C GLU A 336 7.02 6.35 7.54
N GLY A 337 7.30 6.63 6.27
CA GLY A 337 6.43 6.25 5.16
C GLY A 337 6.20 4.74 5.10
N PHE A 338 7.27 3.96 5.23
CA PHE A 338 7.18 2.49 5.26
C PHE A 338 6.49 1.95 6.52
N LEU A 339 6.80 2.49 7.69
CA LEU A 339 6.15 2.08 8.94
C LEU A 339 4.64 2.36 8.91
N ALA A 340 4.26 3.50 8.35
CA ALA A 340 2.85 3.87 8.24
C ALA A 340 2.10 2.98 7.23
N ILE A 341 2.66 2.75 6.03
CA ILE A 341 2.00 1.91 5.02
C ILE A 341 1.90 0.45 5.47
N ASP A 342 2.87 -0.04 6.20
CA ASP A 342 2.85 -1.37 6.80
C ASP A 342 1.65 -1.53 7.74
N GLY A 343 1.45 -0.58 8.65
CA GLY A 343 0.28 -0.57 9.54
C GLY A 343 -1.05 -0.40 8.80
N ILE A 344 -1.08 0.41 7.73
CA ILE A 344 -2.26 0.56 6.88
C ILE A 344 -2.65 -0.78 6.23
N LEU A 345 -1.69 -1.51 5.69
CA LEU A 345 -1.95 -2.79 5.02
C LEU A 345 -2.38 -3.89 6.01
N ASP A 346 -1.82 -3.92 7.22
CA ASP A 346 -2.29 -4.82 8.28
C ASP A 346 -3.75 -4.53 8.66
N LEU A 347 -4.11 -3.25 8.79
CA LEU A 347 -5.50 -2.85 9.02
C LEU A 347 -6.41 -3.23 7.85
N CYS A 348 -5.96 -3.01 6.61
CA CYS A 348 -6.73 -3.42 5.41
C CYS A 348 -6.99 -4.92 5.40
N LEU A 349 -5.96 -5.74 5.66
CA LEU A 349 -6.10 -7.21 5.76
C LEU A 349 -7.15 -7.60 6.80
N ASN A 350 -7.04 -7.05 8.00
CA ASN A 350 -7.96 -7.36 9.08
C ASN A 350 -9.40 -6.92 8.76
N VAL A 351 -9.57 -5.73 8.21
CA VAL A 351 -10.91 -5.20 7.86
C VAL A 351 -11.55 -6.03 6.76
N VAL A 352 -10.82 -6.33 5.68
CA VAL A 352 -11.37 -7.04 4.52
C VAL A 352 -11.70 -8.49 4.85
N ASP A 353 -10.82 -9.20 5.57
CA ASP A 353 -11.05 -10.58 6.00
C ASP A 353 -12.28 -10.71 6.93
N GLY A 354 -12.56 -9.67 7.71
CA GLY A 354 -13.62 -9.67 8.70
C GLY A 354 -14.89 -8.88 8.33
N LEU A 355 -15.05 -8.39 7.10
CA LEU A 355 -16.24 -7.63 6.69
C LEU A 355 -17.52 -8.41 6.92
N VAL A 356 -18.47 -7.79 7.62
CA VAL A 356 -19.81 -8.33 7.89
C VAL A 356 -20.81 -7.69 6.96
N VAL A 357 -21.52 -8.50 6.18
CA VAL A 357 -22.55 -8.03 5.23
C VAL A 357 -23.94 -8.34 5.79
N TYR A 358 -24.86 -7.39 5.70
CA TYR A 358 -26.25 -7.51 6.15
C TYR A 358 -27.23 -7.54 4.96
N PRO A 359 -27.46 -8.70 4.32
CA PRO A 359 -28.25 -8.79 3.09
C PRO A 359 -29.68 -8.26 3.25
N LYS A 360 -30.30 -8.44 4.41
CA LYS A 360 -31.67 -7.97 4.65
C LYS A 360 -31.79 -6.45 4.77
N VAL A 361 -30.77 -5.77 5.28
CA VAL A 361 -30.70 -4.30 5.29
C VAL A 361 -30.49 -3.78 3.87
N ILE A 362 -29.58 -4.41 3.11
CA ILE A 362 -29.33 -4.10 1.70
C ILE A 362 -30.60 -4.26 0.88
N GLU A 363 -31.30 -5.38 1.01
CA GLU A 363 -32.56 -5.67 0.31
C GLU A 363 -33.64 -4.61 0.64
N LYS A 364 -33.87 -4.31 1.93
CA LYS A 364 -34.83 -3.31 2.36
C LYS A 364 -34.56 -1.94 1.74
N ARG A 365 -33.32 -1.49 1.73
CA ARG A 365 -32.91 -0.22 1.14
C ARG A 365 -33.07 -0.22 -0.38
N LEU A 366 -32.64 -1.27 -1.05
CA LEU A 366 -32.77 -1.41 -2.49
C LEU A 366 -34.24 -1.40 -2.90
N MET A 367 -35.10 -2.15 -2.20
CA MET A 367 -36.54 -2.23 -2.50
C MET A 367 -37.30 -0.92 -2.27
N SER A 368 -36.80 -0.01 -1.42
CA SER A 368 -37.39 1.31 -1.25
C SER A 368 -37.18 2.24 -2.45
N GLU A 369 -36.14 2.00 -3.25
CA GLU A 369 -35.77 2.82 -4.41
C GLU A 369 -36.10 2.13 -5.75
N LEU A 370 -36.12 0.80 -5.78
CA LEU A 370 -36.27 0.01 -6.99
C LEU A 370 -37.52 0.35 -7.82
N PRO A 371 -38.71 0.66 -7.25
CA PRO A 371 -39.85 1.06 -8.03
C PRO A 371 -39.60 2.26 -8.95
N PHE A 372 -38.81 3.25 -8.51
CA PHE A 372 -38.43 4.39 -9.33
C PHE A 372 -37.49 4.01 -10.49
N MET A 373 -36.69 3.00 -10.30
CA MET A 373 -35.73 2.51 -11.31
C MET A 373 -36.39 1.55 -12.30
N ALA A 374 -37.43 0.88 -11.89
CA ALA A 374 -38.15 -0.11 -12.68
C ALA A 374 -39.23 0.49 -13.60
N THR A 375 -39.42 1.81 -13.59
CA THR A 375 -40.47 2.48 -14.35
C THR A 375 -40.46 2.19 -15.84
N GLU A 376 -39.30 2.07 -16.47
CA GLU A 376 -39.16 1.69 -17.87
C GLU A 376 -39.67 0.26 -18.11
N ASN A 377 -39.26 -0.69 -17.28
CA ASN A 377 -39.70 -2.08 -17.37
C ASN A 377 -41.21 -2.22 -17.17
N ILE A 378 -41.76 -1.51 -16.17
CA ILE A 378 -43.20 -1.46 -15.90
C ILE A 378 -43.94 -0.90 -17.11
N MET A 379 -43.43 0.19 -17.69
CA MET A 379 -44.05 0.80 -18.89
C MET A 379 -44.04 -0.19 -20.07
N MET A 380 -42.94 -0.92 -20.29
CA MET A 380 -42.85 -1.92 -21.35
C MET A 380 -43.81 -3.10 -21.12
N ASP A 381 -43.99 -3.53 -19.88
CA ASP A 381 -44.94 -4.58 -19.54
C ASP A 381 -46.39 -4.09 -19.75
N ALA A 382 -46.71 -2.85 -19.41
CA ALA A 382 -48.02 -2.24 -19.65
C ALA A 382 -48.30 -2.07 -21.15
N VAL A 383 -47.31 -1.73 -21.98
CA VAL A 383 -47.43 -1.69 -23.44
C VAL A 383 -47.74 -3.08 -24.00
N LYS A 384 -47.08 -4.14 -23.52
CA LYS A 384 -47.42 -5.53 -23.90
C LYS A 384 -48.83 -5.92 -23.50
N ALA A 385 -49.35 -5.35 -22.42
CA ALA A 385 -50.74 -5.52 -21.98
C ALA A 385 -51.78 -4.67 -22.78
N GLY A 386 -51.32 -3.92 -23.78
CA GLY A 386 -52.15 -3.15 -24.71
C GLY A 386 -52.23 -1.65 -24.45
N GLY A 387 -51.38 -1.10 -23.56
CA GLY A 387 -51.35 0.32 -23.25
C GLY A 387 -50.64 1.17 -24.32
N ASP A 388 -50.98 2.47 -24.38
CA ASP A 388 -50.32 3.46 -25.22
C ASP A 388 -49.06 3.99 -24.54
N ILE A 389 -47.89 3.87 -25.21
CA ILE A 389 -46.60 4.23 -24.63
C ILE A 389 -46.48 5.71 -24.27
N GLN A 390 -47.08 6.64 -25.01
CA GLN A 390 -47.02 8.07 -24.72
C GLN A 390 -47.86 8.44 -23.50
N GLU A 391 -49.08 7.88 -23.43
CA GLU A 391 -49.93 8.04 -22.28
C GLU A 391 -49.29 7.44 -21.02
N LEU A 392 -48.79 6.22 -21.11
CA LEU A 392 -48.12 5.53 -19.98
C LEU A 392 -46.90 6.29 -19.48
N HIS A 393 -46.10 6.89 -20.37
CA HIS A 393 -44.95 7.67 -19.98
C HIS A 393 -45.31 8.89 -19.14
N GLU A 394 -46.37 9.64 -19.54
CA GLU A 394 -46.80 10.80 -18.76
C GLU A 394 -47.43 10.37 -17.43
N ARG A 395 -48.23 9.32 -17.43
CA ARG A 395 -48.84 8.77 -16.20
C ARG A 395 -47.78 8.33 -15.20
N ILE A 396 -46.75 7.56 -15.65
CA ILE A 396 -45.73 7.08 -14.75
C ILE A 396 -44.89 8.24 -14.17
N ARG A 397 -44.68 9.31 -14.95
CA ARG A 397 -44.02 10.53 -14.49
C ARG A 397 -44.86 11.20 -13.36
N GLU A 398 -46.16 11.37 -13.54
CA GLU A 398 -47.06 11.98 -12.55
C GLU A 398 -47.09 11.15 -11.26
N LEU A 399 -47.27 9.82 -11.37
CA LEU A 399 -47.34 8.91 -10.23
C LEU A 399 -45.97 8.81 -9.50
N SER A 400 -44.86 8.88 -10.22
CA SER A 400 -43.53 8.94 -9.62
C SER A 400 -43.32 10.22 -8.83
N MET A 401 -43.82 11.36 -9.32
CA MET A 401 -43.77 12.62 -8.59
C MET A 401 -44.64 12.60 -7.33
N GLU A 402 -45.79 11.95 -7.40
CA GLU A 402 -46.67 11.76 -6.24
C GLU A 402 -46.01 10.85 -5.19
N ALA A 403 -45.49 9.69 -5.60
CA ALA A 403 -44.77 8.79 -4.70
C ALA A 403 -43.56 9.49 -4.08
N GLY A 404 -42.79 10.26 -4.87
CA GLY A 404 -41.66 11.05 -4.39
C GLY A 404 -42.07 12.08 -3.33
N ARG A 405 -43.20 12.77 -3.48
CA ARG A 405 -43.73 13.66 -2.43
C ARG A 405 -44.17 12.89 -1.18
N ASN A 406 -44.78 11.73 -1.35
CA ASN A 406 -45.15 10.90 -0.20
C ASN A 406 -43.93 10.49 0.63
N VAL A 407 -42.85 10.11 -0.03
CA VAL A 407 -41.58 9.77 0.66
C VAL A 407 -40.95 11.00 1.31
N LYS A 408 -40.76 12.10 0.55
CA LYS A 408 -39.92 13.24 0.99
C LYS A 408 -40.65 14.22 1.90
N GLU A 409 -41.91 14.52 1.61
CA GLU A 409 -42.69 15.52 2.35
C GLU A 409 -43.46 14.91 3.52
N LYS A 410 -43.95 13.67 3.36
CA LYS A 410 -44.78 13.01 4.36
C LYS A 410 -44.06 11.93 5.17
N GLY A 411 -42.86 11.55 4.77
CA GLY A 411 -42.07 10.48 5.45
C GLY A 411 -42.69 9.09 5.33
N LEU A 412 -43.51 8.85 4.29
CA LEU A 412 -44.16 7.57 4.03
C LEU A 412 -43.25 6.65 3.23
N ASP A 413 -43.56 5.36 3.19
CA ASP A 413 -42.87 4.41 2.31
C ASP A 413 -43.21 4.71 0.84
N ASN A 414 -42.34 4.24 -0.07
CA ASN A 414 -42.57 4.36 -1.50
C ASN A 414 -43.75 3.49 -1.93
N ASN A 415 -44.81 4.14 -2.38
CA ASN A 415 -46.05 3.51 -2.81
C ASN A 415 -46.30 3.59 -4.32
N LEU A 416 -45.25 3.73 -5.12
CA LEU A 416 -45.38 3.88 -6.58
C LEU A 416 -46.09 2.67 -7.22
N LEU A 417 -45.80 1.45 -6.77
CA LEU A 417 -46.41 0.25 -7.32
C LEU A 417 -47.92 0.21 -7.06
N GLU A 418 -48.36 0.63 -5.87
CA GLU A 418 -49.77 0.73 -5.49
C GLU A 418 -50.49 1.80 -6.33
N LEU A 419 -49.84 2.95 -6.56
CA LEU A 419 -50.37 4.01 -7.40
C LEU A 419 -50.53 3.55 -8.86
N ILE A 420 -49.55 2.83 -9.41
CA ILE A 420 -49.62 2.27 -10.76
C ILE A 420 -50.70 1.20 -10.86
N ALA A 421 -50.79 0.29 -9.88
CA ALA A 421 -51.81 -0.76 -9.86
C ALA A 421 -53.25 -0.20 -9.79
N ALA A 422 -53.43 0.96 -9.19
CA ALA A 422 -54.71 1.64 -9.09
C ALA A 422 -55.09 2.43 -10.37
N ASP A 423 -54.12 2.68 -11.26
CA ASP A 423 -54.38 3.42 -12.52
C ASP A 423 -54.76 2.45 -13.66
N PRO A 424 -55.99 2.54 -14.19
CA PRO A 424 -56.45 1.61 -15.22
C PRO A 424 -55.65 1.66 -16.52
N ALA A 425 -54.91 2.72 -16.81
CA ALA A 425 -54.09 2.85 -18.02
C ALA A 425 -52.99 1.79 -18.12
N PHE A 426 -52.50 1.29 -17.00
CA PHE A 426 -51.45 0.26 -16.98
C PHE A 426 -51.96 -1.15 -17.15
N ASN A 427 -53.23 -1.43 -16.79
CA ASN A 427 -53.82 -2.75 -16.83
C ASN A 427 -52.94 -3.85 -16.23
N LEU A 428 -52.26 -3.56 -15.13
CA LEU A 428 -51.38 -4.44 -14.38
C LEU A 428 -51.85 -4.53 -12.93
N SER A 429 -51.91 -5.73 -12.39
CA SER A 429 -52.20 -5.95 -10.98
C SER A 429 -50.94 -5.67 -10.12
N LEU A 430 -51.13 -5.38 -8.83
CA LEU A 430 -50.05 -5.21 -7.89
C LEU A 430 -49.14 -6.46 -7.82
N GLU A 431 -49.72 -7.66 -7.94
CA GLU A 431 -48.94 -8.92 -7.96
C GLU A 431 -48.02 -9.01 -9.18
N GLU A 432 -48.51 -8.60 -10.36
CA GLU A 432 -47.68 -8.57 -11.58
C GLU A 432 -46.57 -7.54 -11.45
N LEU A 433 -46.86 -6.36 -10.94
CA LEU A 433 -45.84 -5.32 -10.68
C LEU A 433 -44.79 -5.80 -9.68
N GLN A 434 -45.18 -6.48 -8.60
CA GLN A 434 -44.25 -7.05 -7.63
C GLN A 434 -43.33 -8.10 -8.23
N LYS A 435 -43.78 -8.90 -9.19
CA LYS A 435 -42.95 -9.87 -9.92
C LYS A 435 -41.87 -9.20 -10.78
N THR A 436 -42.09 -7.96 -11.19
CA THR A 436 -41.09 -7.17 -11.92
C THR A 436 -39.99 -6.65 -10.99
N MET A 437 -40.23 -6.61 -9.69
CA MET A 437 -39.31 -6.09 -8.67
C MET A 437 -38.28 -7.13 -8.20
N ASP A 438 -37.81 -8.00 -9.08
CA ASP A 438 -36.66 -8.88 -8.79
C ASP A 438 -35.34 -8.12 -8.95
N PRO A 439 -34.62 -7.81 -7.85
CA PRO A 439 -33.39 -7.02 -7.93
C PRO A 439 -32.31 -7.60 -8.86
N ALA A 440 -32.27 -8.93 -9.02
CA ALA A 440 -31.29 -9.59 -9.87
C ALA A 440 -31.41 -9.21 -11.36
N LYS A 441 -32.60 -8.75 -11.78
CA LYS A 441 -32.84 -8.29 -13.17
C LYS A 441 -32.24 -6.91 -13.47
N TYR A 442 -31.84 -6.16 -12.45
CA TYR A 442 -31.40 -4.76 -12.58
C TYR A 442 -29.90 -4.53 -12.38
N VAL A 443 -29.14 -5.58 -12.06
CA VAL A 443 -27.70 -5.48 -11.80
C VAL A 443 -26.84 -5.53 -13.07
N GLY A 444 -27.47 -5.61 -14.23
CA GLY A 444 -26.75 -5.70 -15.51
C GLY A 444 -25.77 -6.86 -15.55
N ARG A 445 -24.56 -6.60 -15.97
CA ARG A 445 -23.46 -7.59 -16.08
C ARG A 445 -22.58 -7.68 -14.84
N ALA A 446 -22.96 -7.09 -13.72
CA ALA A 446 -22.10 -7.02 -12.53
C ALA A 446 -21.55 -8.39 -12.09
N PRO A 447 -22.34 -9.48 -11.96
CA PRO A 447 -21.83 -10.80 -11.60
C PRO A 447 -20.79 -11.33 -12.60
N ILE A 448 -21.08 -11.22 -13.90
CA ILE A 448 -20.18 -11.67 -14.98
C ILE A 448 -18.89 -10.85 -14.99
N GLN A 449 -18.98 -9.54 -14.74
CA GLN A 449 -17.79 -8.68 -14.68
C GLN A 449 -16.88 -9.07 -13.52
N VAL A 450 -17.42 -9.48 -12.38
CA VAL A 450 -16.62 -10.03 -11.28
C VAL A 450 -15.90 -11.30 -11.71
N ASP A 451 -16.63 -12.27 -12.29
CA ASP A 451 -16.04 -13.53 -12.74
C ASP A 451 -14.91 -13.32 -13.77
N VAL A 452 -15.17 -12.48 -14.77
CA VAL A 452 -14.18 -12.17 -15.83
C VAL A 452 -12.95 -11.47 -15.26
N TYR A 453 -13.15 -10.50 -14.36
CA TYR A 453 -12.04 -9.77 -13.74
C TYR A 453 -11.19 -10.68 -12.85
N LEU A 454 -11.82 -11.49 -12.00
CA LEU A 454 -11.09 -12.44 -11.17
C LEU A 454 -10.30 -13.44 -12.01
N LYS A 455 -10.96 -14.04 -13.01
CA LYS A 455 -10.34 -15.07 -13.86
C LYS A 455 -9.16 -14.55 -14.68
N ASN A 456 -9.32 -13.40 -15.31
CA ASN A 456 -8.37 -12.93 -16.33
C ASN A 456 -7.30 -11.98 -15.78
N VAL A 457 -7.54 -11.31 -14.65
CA VAL A 457 -6.65 -10.27 -14.13
C VAL A 457 -6.09 -10.67 -12.76
N VAL A 458 -6.96 -10.99 -11.79
CA VAL A 458 -6.54 -11.17 -10.39
C VAL A 458 -5.95 -12.56 -10.15
N ASN A 459 -6.64 -13.63 -10.52
CA ASN A 459 -6.20 -15.00 -10.25
C ASN A 459 -4.83 -15.35 -10.84
N PRO A 460 -4.45 -14.89 -12.05
CA PRO A 460 -3.08 -15.11 -12.53
C PRO A 460 -2.00 -14.53 -11.63
N VAL A 461 -2.23 -13.34 -11.06
CA VAL A 461 -1.31 -12.72 -10.11
C VAL A 461 -1.25 -13.49 -8.80
N LEU A 462 -2.40 -13.93 -8.29
CA LEU A 462 -2.45 -14.73 -7.05
C LEU A 462 -1.78 -16.09 -7.23
N GLU A 463 -1.99 -16.78 -8.35
CA GLU A 463 -1.35 -18.07 -8.63
C GLU A 463 0.17 -17.92 -8.77
N ALA A 464 0.64 -16.86 -9.44
CA ALA A 464 2.07 -16.58 -9.55
C ALA A 464 2.75 -16.26 -8.20
N ASN A 465 1.97 -15.94 -7.16
CA ASN A 465 2.43 -15.56 -5.83
C ASN A 465 1.87 -16.44 -4.72
N LYS A 466 1.46 -17.66 -5.04
CA LYS A 466 0.80 -18.57 -4.09
C LYS A 466 1.61 -18.91 -2.83
N ASP A 467 2.92 -18.84 -2.94
CA ASP A 467 3.88 -19.12 -1.85
C ASP A 467 3.89 -18.04 -0.76
N ILE A 468 3.40 -16.84 -1.07
CA ILE A 468 3.33 -15.71 -0.12
C ILE A 468 1.91 -15.40 0.34
N LEU A 469 0.92 -16.20 -0.06
CA LEU A 469 -0.47 -16.03 0.37
C LEU A 469 -0.69 -16.57 1.79
N GLY A 470 -1.78 -16.13 2.43
CA GLY A 470 -2.19 -16.60 3.76
C GLY A 470 -1.55 -15.82 4.91
N VAL A 471 -1.07 -14.62 4.65
CA VAL A 471 -0.61 -13.71 5.71
C VAL A 471 -1.81 -13.25 6.53
N THR A 472 -1.70 -13.39 7.84
CA THR A 472 -2.67 -12.86 8.81
C THR A 472 -2.09 -11.61 9.46
N ALA A 473 -2.92 -10.57 9.61
CA ALA A 473 -2.51 -9.36 10.28
C ALA A 473 -2.69 -9.47 11.79
N GLU A 474 -1.64 -9.18 12.55
CA GLU A 474 -1.75 -8.90 13.99
C GLU A 474 -2.03 -7.42 14.19
N ILE A 475 -3.18 -7.11 14.78
CA ILE A 475 -3.54 -5.73 15.13
C ILE A 475 -3.37 -5.55 16.63
N ASN A 476 -2.51 -4.61 17.01
CA ASN A 476 -2.21 -4.31 18.42
C ASN A 476 -3.15 -3.25 19.03
N VAL A 477 -4.05 -2.68 18.25
CA VAL A 477 -4.95 -1.58 18.67
C VAL A 477 -6.26 -1.58 17.88
#